data_ccbd9f0ff864406290cd73133b55a1b4
#
_entry.id   ccbd9f0ff864406290cd73133b55a1b4
#
_cell.length_a   1.000
_cell.length_b   1.000
_cell.length_c   1.000
_cell.angle_alpha   90.00
_cell.angle_beta   90.00
_cell.angle_gamma   90.00
#
_symmetry.space_group_name_H-M   'P 1'
#
loop_
_entity.id
_entity.type
_entity.pdbx_description
1 polymer ?
#
loop_
_entity_poly.entity_id
_entity_poly.type
_entity_poly.pdbx_seq_one_letter_code
_entity_poly.pdbx_strand_id
1 'polypeptide(L)'
;DEMDHSDPKRVSSCQTWKTKLDAWLLEQAPETSLILTTGYAAVLGGSHEEQIDSMTASWEPMIAAGVPIVAVRDNPRYPSSPQECLAALTEITPTACAQPRAEVLSFFDAFEHAGKQTKGAQTLDLSEFYCDDQTCPAIIGGVNVYRDRSHLSVTYVETMTPFVYQKLVGLGALTPPQ
;
A
#
# COMPACT_ATOMS: atom_id res chain seq x y z
N ASP A 1 -3.06 -8.87 -20.22
CA ASP A 1 -1.73 -9.47 -20.44
C ASP A 1 -1.12 -9.78 -19.08
N GLU A 2 -1.23 -11.06 -18.65
CA GLU A 2 -0.44 -11.53 -17.52
C GLU A 2 1.03 -11.36 -17.88
N MET A 3 1.74 -10.55 -17.10
CA MET A 3 3.18 -10.37 -17.29
C MET A 3 3.86 -11.73 -17.07
N ASP A 4 4.42 -12.29 -18.13
CA ASP A 4 5.23 -13.50 -18.04
C ASP A 4 6.51 -13.20 -17.24
N HIS A 5 6.47 -13.54 -15.95
CA HIS A 5 7.60 -13.39 -15.03
C HIS A 5 8.73 -14.40 -15.27
N SER A 6 8.55 -15.35 -16.23
CA SER A 6 9.54 -16.37 -16.55
C SER A 6 10.47 -15.98 -17.71
N ASP A 7 10.17 -14.91 -18.45
CA ASP A 7 11.04 -14.42 -19.54
C ASP A 7 12.41 -13.97 -18.99
N PRO A 8 13.52 -14.65 -19.35
CA PRO A 8 14.85 -14.32 -18.80
C PRO A 8 15.31 -12.90 -19.10
N LYS A 9 14.86 -12.29 -20.21
CA LYS A 9 15.19 -10.90 -20.56
C LYS A 9 14.48 -9.92 -19.63
N ARG A 10 13.22 -10.17 -19.30
CA ARG A 10 12.46 -9.36 -18.34
C ARG A 10 13.03 -9.49 -16.93
N VAL A 11 13.35 -10.69 -16.49
CA VAL A 11 14.01 -10.94 -15.20
C VAL A 11 15.33 -10.18 -15.11
N SER A 12 16.21 -10.30 -16.10
CA SER A 12 17.50 -9.59 -16.15
C SER A 12 17.33 -8.08 -16.20
N SER A 13 16.36 -7.59 -16.97
CA SER A 13 16.05 -6.15 -17.04
C SER A 13 15.55 -5.60 -15.70
N CYS A 14 14.67 -6.34 -15.04
CA CYS A 14 14.14 -5.98 -13.71
C CYS A 14 15.24 -5.97 -12.66
N GLN A 15 16.13 -6.97 -12.63
CA GLN A 15 17.28 -7.01 -11.72
C GLN A 15 18.24 -5.85 -11.95
N THR A 16 18.53 -5.54 -13.21
CA THR A 16 19.39 -4.40 -13.59
C THR A 16 18.76 -3.09 -13.15
N TRP A 17 17.46 -2.93 -13.36
CA TRP A 17 16.72 -1.74 -12.91
C TRP A 17 16.74 -1.60 -11.38
N LYS A 18 16.48 -2.69 -10.66
CA LYS A 18 16.50 -2.70 -9.19
C LYS A 18 17.87 -2.26 -8.65
N THR A 19 18.97 -2.84 -9.16
CA THR A 19 20.33 -2.44 -8.74
C THR A 19 20.62 -0.96 -9.00
N LYS A 20 20.17 -0.44 -10.13
CA LYS A 20 20.34 0.98 -10.46
C LYS A 20 19.46 1.88 -9.57
N LEU A 21 18.25 1.42 -9.25
CA LEU A 21 17.34 2.15 -8.36
C LEU A 21 17.92 2.26 -6.96
N ASP A 22 18.45 1.16 -6.41
CA ASP A 22 19.06 1.14 -5.08
C ASP A 22 20.24 2.13 -4.99
N ALA A 23 21.12 2.14 -5.98
CA ALA A 23 22.24 3.09 -6.06
C ALA A 23 21.75 4.54 -6.17
N TRP A 24 20.77 4.80 -7.04
CA TRP A 24 20.19 6.12 -7.23
C TRP A 24 19.50 6.62 -5.96
N LEU A 25 18.73 5.77 -5.26
CA LEU A 25 18.09 6.14 -3.99
C LEU A 25 19.12 6.57 -2.95
N LEU A 26 20.24 5.86 -2.84
CA LEU A 26 21.31 6.23 -1.92
C LEU A 26 21.96 7.58 -2.28
N GLU A 27 22.14 7.89 -3.57
CA GLU A 27 22.59 9.20 -4.02
C GLU A 27 21.60 10.31 -3.64
N GLN A 28 20.29 10.01 -3.64
CA GLN A 28 19.25 10.97 -3.27
C GLN A 28 19.01 11.06 -1.75
N ALA A 29 19.60 10.18 -0.94
CA ALA A 29 19.33 10.13 0.51
C ALA A 29 19.50 11.48 1.22
N PRO A 30 20.52 12.35 0.92
CA PRO A 30 20.65 13.64 1.58
C PRO A 30 19.48 14.61 1.35
N GLU A 31 18.77 14.45 0.24
CA GLU A 31 17.63 15.30 -0.16
C GLU A 31 16.27 14.62 0.12
N THR A 32 16.29 13.39 0.63
CA THR A 32 15.09 12.59 0.86
C THR A 32 14.67 12.69 2.32
N SER A 33 13.51 13.28 2.57
CA SER A 33 12.96 13.43 3.93
C SER A 33 12.22 12.19 4.42
N LEU A 34 11.67 11.39 3.51
CA LEU A 34 10.82 10.24 3.81
C LEU A 34 10.67 9.35 2.56
N ILE A 35 10.66 8.04 2.76
CA ILE A 35 10.20 7.10 1.75
C ILE A 35 8.88 6.47 2.21
N LEU A 36 7.81 6.69 1.42
CA LEU A 36 6.59 5.92 1.52
C LEU A 36 6.68 4.74 0.56
N THR A 37 6.49 3.53 1.07
CA THR A 37 6.55 2.30 0.26
C THR A 37 5.30 1.47 0.46
N THR A 38 4.80 0.91 -0.61
CA THR A 38 3.66 -0.01 -0.63
C THR A 38 3.76 -0.89 -1.86
N GLY A 39 2.95 -1.92 -1.93
CA GLY A 39 2.88 -2.80 -3.08
C GLY A 39 1.67 -3.72 -3.03
N TYR A 40 1.50 -4.48 -4.12
CA TYR A 40 0.46 -5.49 -4.23
C TYR A 40 0.87 -6.74 -3.43
N ALA A 41 0.56 -6.73 -2.12
CA ALA A 41 1.06 -7.74 -1.17
C ALA A 41 0.66 -9.17 -1.55
N ALA A 42 -0.56 -9.39 -2.07
CA ALA A 42 -1.06 -10.73 -2.39
C ALA A 42 -0.40 -11.43 -3.60
N VAL A 43 0.46 -10.75 -4.36
CA VAL A 43 1.15 -11.35 -5.52
C VAL A 43 2.65 -11.55 -5.29
N LEU A 44 3.14 -11.26 -4.10
CA LEU A 44 4.54 -11.50 -3.76
C LEU A 44 4.80 -13.01 -3.70
N GLY A 45 5.84 -13.46 -4.38
CA GLY A 45 6.29 -14.86 -4.34
C GLY A 45 7.13 -15.16 -3.11
N GLY A 46 7.37 -16.45 -2.87
CA GLY A 46 8.16 -16.93 -1.74
C GLY A 46 7.35 -17.12 -0.46
N SER A 47 8.00 -17.55 0.61
CA SER A 47 7.41 -17.65 1.94
C SER A 47 7.22 -16.25 2.56
N HIS A 48 6.37 -16.15 3.58
CA HIS A 48 6.17 -14.90 4.32
C HIS A 48 7.47 -14.34 4.90
N GLU A 49 8.35 -15.21 5.38
CA GLU A 49 9.66 -14.84 5.92
C GLU A 49 10.57 -14.25 4.83
N GLU A 50 10.67 -14.93 3.67
CA GLU A 50 11.45 -14.43 2.52
C GLU A 50 10.93 -13.07 2.02
N GLN A 51 9.63 -12.86 2.05
CA GLN A 51 9.02 -11.57 1.66
C GLN A 51 9.45 -10.45 2.64
N ILE A 52 9.35 -10.70 3.96
CA ILE A 52 9.75 -9.74 5.00
C ILE A 52 11.25 -9.44 4.89
N ASP A 53 12.09 -10.47 4.78
CA ASP A 53 13.54 -10.32 4.69
C ASP A 53 13.95 -9.52 3.44
N SER A 54 13.30 -9.78 2.31
CA SER A 54 13.54 -9.03 1.07
C SER A 54 13.19 -7.54 1.21
N MET A 55 12.07 -7.21 1.89
CA MET A 55 11.70 -5.82 2.19
C MET A 55 12.73 -5.16 3.12
N THR A 56 13.06 -5.83 4.22
CA THR A 56 14.04 -5.35 5.19
C THR A 56 15.38 -5.07 4.52
N ALA A 57 15.92 -6.01 3.77
CA ALA A 57 17.19 -5.85 3.06
C ALA A 57 17.16 -4.69 2.03
N SER A 58 16.01 -4.43 1.40
CA SER A 58 15.85 -3.30 0.47
C SER A 58 15.81 -1.94 1.19
N TRP A 59 15.36 -1.89 2.43
CA TRP A 59 15.20 -0.65 3.20
C TRP A 59 16.41 -0.28 4.04
N GLU A 60 17.18 -1.28 4.51
CA GLU A 60 18.34 -1.08 5.39
C GLU A 60 19.34 -0.04 4.90
N PRO A 61 19.73 0.03 3.60
CA PRO A 61 20.67 1.03 3.13
C PRO A 61 20.16 2.47 3.30
N MET A 62 18.87 2.71 3.05
CA MET A 62 18.26 4.03 3.21
C MET A 62 18.08 4.39 4.68
N ILE A 63 17.70 3.42 5.53
CA ILE A 63 17.62 3.60 6.98
C ILE A 63 19.02 3.94 7.56
N ALA A 64 20.06 3.24 7.10
CA ALA A 64 21.44 3.51 7.50
C ALA A 64 21.92 4.91 7.06
N ALA A 65 21.40 5.42 5.94
CA ALA A 65 21.63 6.78 5.47
C ALA A 65 20.78 7.85 6.22
N GLY A 66 19.95 7.43 7.19
CA GLY A 66 19.12 8.33 8.01
C GLY A 66 17.77 8.67 7.42
N VAL A 67 17.35 8.03 6.34
CA VAL A 67 16.05 8.26 5.70
C VAL A 67 14.99 7.36 6.35
N PRO A 68 13.92 7.93 6.95
CA PRO A 68 12.85 7.14 7.52
C PRO A 68 12.05 6.42 6.42
N ILE A 69 11.66 5.17 6.71
CA ILE A 69 10.79 4.36 5.85
C ILE A 69 9.43 4.22 6.52
N VAL A 70 8.37 4.51 5.78
CA VAL A 70 6.99 4.21 6.20
C VAL A 70 6.36 3.26 5.18
N ALA A 71 6.14 2.03 5.62
CA ALA A 71 5.45 1.02 4.85
C ALA A 71 3.94 1.19 5.00
N VAL A 72 3.26 1.46 3.90
CA VAL A 72 1.81 1.61 3.90
C VAL A 72 1.19 0.24 3.69
N ARG A 73 0.34 -0.18 4.62
CA ARG A 73 -0.44 -1.40 4.50
C ARG A 73 -1.32 -1.35 3.24
N ASP A 74 -1.39 -2.46 2.52
CA ASP A 74 -2.20 -2.57 1.31
C ASP A 74 -3.70 -2.41 1.63
N ASN A 75 -4.44 -1.85 0.70
CA ASN A 75 -5.87 -1.60 0.86
C ASN A 75 -6.72 -2.86 0.64
N PRO A 76 -8.00 -2.86 1.05
CA PRO A 76 -8.89 -4.00 0.90
C PRO A 76 -9.00 -4.50 -0.54
N ARG A 77 -9.15 -5.82 -0.69
CA ARG A 77 -9.27 -6.52 -1.97
C ARG A 77 -10.63 -7.15 -2.11
N TYR A 78 -11.39 -6.65 -3.02
CA TYR A 78 -12.72 -7.15 -3.31
C TYR A 78 -12.66 -8.40 -4.20
N PRO A 79 -13.58 -9.36 -4.04
CA PRO A 79 -13.67 -10.54 -4.93
C PRO A 79 -14.08 -10.17 -6.36
N SER A 80 -14.84 -9.07 -6.52
CA SER A 80 -15.27 -8.51 -7.80
C SER A 80 -15.22 -6.98 -7.77
N SER A 81 -15.32 -6.33 -8.92
CA SER A 81 -15.30 -4.86 -9.00
C SER A 81 -16.47 -4.22 -8.25
N PRO A 82 -16.25 -3.40 -7.22
CA PRO A 82 -17.31 -2.65 -6.56
C PRO A 82 -18.05 -1.71 -7.52
N GLN A 83 -17.38 -1.13 -8.51
CA GLN A 83 -18.01 -0.27 -9.50
C GLN A 83 -18.99 -1.04 -10.38
N GLU A 84 -18.64 -2.24 -10.84
CA GLU A 84 -19.56 -3.09 -11.62
C GLU A 84 -20.75 -3.52 -10.77
N CYS A 85 -20.53 -3.83 -9.49
CA CYS A 85 -21.62 -4.12 -8.56
C CYS A 85 -22.57 -2.92 -8.43
N LEU A 86 -22.04 -1.73 -8.19
CA LEU A 86 -22.84 -0.50 -8.05
C LEU A 86 -23.59 -0.15 -9.34
N ALA A 87 -22.95 -0.33 -10.49
CA ALA A 87 -23.58 -0.05 -11.80
C ALA A 87 -24.73 -0.99 -12.14
N ALA A 88 -24.78 -2.17 -11.53
CA ALA A 88 -25.88 -3.13 -11.72
C ALA A 88 -27.11 -2.85 -10.84
N LEU A 89 -27.02 -1.90 -9.90
CA LEU A 89 -28.11 -1.58 -8.98
C LEU A 89 -28.99 -0.46 -9.53
N THR A 90 -30.31 -0.59 -9.29
CA THR A 90 -31.27 0.46 -9.59
C THR A 90 -31.39 1.51 -8.48
N GLU A 91 -31.02 1.13 -7.26
CA GLU A 91 -30.99 2.00 -6.08
C GLU A 91 -29.69 1.74 -5.30
N ILE A 92 -28.98 2.81 -4.96
CA ILE A 92 -27.72 2.75 -4.26
C ILE A 92 -27.95 3.14 -2.80
N THR A 93 -27.63 2.21 -1.88
CA THR A 93 -27.64 2.46 -0.44
C THR A 93 -26.22 2.61 0.09
N PRO A 94 -26.00 3.18 1.29
CA PRO A 94 -24.66 3.31 1.87
C PRO A 94 -23.92 1.97 2.06
N THR A 95 -24.65 0.87 2.20
CA THR A 95 -24.09 -0.48 2.35
C THR A 95 -24.08 -1.28 1.06
N ALA A 96 -24.49 -0.67 -0.06
CA ALA A 96 -24.48 -1.33 -1.36
C ALA A 96 -23.06 -1.80 -1.71
N CYS A 97 -22.94 -3.04 -2.14
CA CYS A 97 -21.67 -3.67 -2.53
C CYS A 97 -20.59 -3.70 -1.44
N ALA A 98 -20.94 -3.48 -0.17
CA ALA A 98 -20.02 -3.65 0.96
C ALA A 98 -19.58 -5.11 1.06
N GLN A 99 -18.37 -5.33 1.54
CA GLN A 99 -17.81 -6.66 1.79
C GLN A 99 -17.40 -6.83 3.26
N PRO A 100 -17.42 -8.05 3.81
CA PRO A 100 -16.92 -8.31 5.14
C PRO A 100 -15.44 -7.92 5.26
N ARG A 101 -15.09 -7.12 6.27
CA ARG A 101 -13.71 -6.70 6.54
C ARG A 101 -12.75 -7.88 6.62
N ALA A 102 -13.15 -8.94 7.33
CA ALA A 102 -12.34 -10.14 7.51
C ALA A 102 -12.02 -10.88 6.20
N GLU A 103 -12.83 -10.70 5.16
CA GLU A 103 -12.57 -11.33 3.86
C GLU A 103 -11.63 -10.49 2.99
N VAL A 104 -11.91 -9.18 2.88
CA VAL A 104 -11.16 -8.29 1.97
C VAL A 104 -9.79 -7.88 2.49
N LEU A 105 -9.50 -8.12 3.77
CA LEU A 105 -8.21 -7.91 4.43
C LEU A 105 -7.54 -9.21 4.90
N SER A 106 -7.95 -10.38 4.38
CA SER A 106 -7.47 -11.70 4.80
C SER A 106 -6.07 -12.08 4.29
N PHE A 107 -5.49 -11.31 3.37
CA PHE A 107 -4.19 -11.61 2.79
C PHE A 107 -3.04 -11.24 3.75
N PHE A 108 -1.92 -11.93 3.60
CA PHE A 108 -0.68 -11.57 4.27
C PHE A 108 -0.07 -10.32 3.63
N ASP A 109 0.25 -9.32 4.43
CA ASP A 109 0.87 -8.09 3.96
C ASP A 109 2.33 -8.00 4.44
N ALA A 110 3.27 -8.31 3.56
CA ALA A 110 4.69 -8.26 3.86
C ALA A 110 5.19 -6.85 4.17
N PHE A 111 4.60 -5.80 3.57
CA PHE A 111 4.96 -4.41 3.86
C PHE A 111 4.59 -4.04 5.29
N GLU A 112 3.37 -4.41 5.73
CA GLU A 112 2.93 -4.19 7.10
C GLU A 112 3.85 -4.90 8.11
N HIS A 113 4.15 -6.18 7.86
CA HIS A 113 4.98 -6.98 8.75
C HIS A 113 6.44 -6.49 8.78
N ALA A 114 7.04 -6.23 7.63
CA ALA A 114 8.39 -5.70 7.55
C ALA A 114 8.49 -4.31 8.22
N GLY A 115 7.50 -3.43 8.00
CA GLY A 115 7.46 -2.11 8.65
C GLY A 115 7.40 -2.16 10.18
N LYS A 116 6.78 -3.21 10.75
CA LYS A 116 6.73 -3.44 12.20
C LYS A 116 8.01 -4.06 12.77
N GLN A 117 8.74 -4.85 11.98
CA GLN A 117 9.89 -5.63 12.45
C GLN A 117 11.23 -4.96 12.16
N THR A 118 11.31 -4.16 11.09
CA THR A 118 12.57 -3.52 10.69
C THR A 118 12.85 -2.29 11.54
N LYS A 119 13.95 -2.29 12.26
CA LYS A 119 14.38 -1.14 13.07
C LYS A 119 14.63 0.08 12.16
N GLY A 120 13.95 1.18 12.41
CA GLY A 120 14.04 2.41 11.60
C GLY A 120 12.97 2.51 10.51
N ALA A 121 12.16 1.48 10.33
CA ALA A 121 10.92 1.54 9.56
C ALA A 121 9.70 1.68 10.48
N GLN A 122 8.59 2.08 9.90
CA GLN A 122 7.29 2.19 10.56
C GLN A 122 6.19 1.70 9.62
N THR A 123 5.02 1.38 10.18
CA THR A 123 3.85 0.99 9.40
C THR A 123 2.77 2.05 9.48
N LEU A 124 2.19 2.39 8.33
CA LEU A 124 1.01 3.23 8.21
C LEU A 124 -0.18 2.34 7.81
N ASP A 125 -1.06 2.06 8.76
CA ASP A 125 -2.33 1.38 8.52
C ASP A 125 -3.43 2.41 8.29
N LEU A 126 -4.03 2.37 7.10
CA LEU A 126 -5.12 3.23 6.68
C LEU A 126 -6.46 2.49 6.62
N SER A 127 -6.54 1.26 7.13
CA SER A 127 -7.73 0.41 7.00
C SER A 127 -8.99 1.02 7.63
N GLU A 128 -8.85 1.88 8.64
CA GLU A 128 -9.98 2.60 9.26
C GLU A 128 -10.67 3.60 8.31
N PHE A 129 -9.98 4.04 7.23
CA PHE A 129 -10.57 4.91 6.21
C PHE A 129 -11.35 4.14 5.16
N TYR A 130 -11.17 2.83 5.07
CA TYR A 130 -11.83 1.99 4.08
C TYR A 130 -12.93 1.12 4.67
N CYS A 131 -12.82 0.81 5.96
CA CYS A 131 -13.65 -0.18 6.64
C CYS A 131 -14.02 0.30 8.03
N ASP A 132 -15.23 -0.05 8.46
CA ASP A 132 -15.57 -0.11 9.88
C ASP A 132 -15.11 -1.44 10.50
N ASP A 133 -15.57 -1.77 11.70
CA ASP A 133 -15.16 -2.99 12.40
C ASP A 133 -15.67 -4.29 11.74
N GLN A 134 -16.69 -4.21 10.91
CA GLN A 134 -17.37 -5.36 10.32
C GLN A 134 -17.24 -5.42 8.81
N THR A 135 -17.33 -4.27 8.13
CA THR A 135 -17.47 -4.19 6.69
C THR A 135 -16.55 -3.14 6.08
N CYS A 136 -16.26 -3.33 4.81
CA CYS A 136 -15.64 -2.32 3.96
C CYS A 136 -16.67 -1.88 2.91
N PRO A 137 -17.21 -0.65 3.01
CA PRO A 137 -18.18 -0.14 2.05
C PRO A 137 -17.54 0.21 0.71
N ALA A 138 -18.31 0.07 -0.38
CA ALA A 138 -17.89 0.54 -1.70
C ALA A 138 -18.04 2.06 -1.85
N ILE A 139 -18.86 2.70 -1.00
CA ILE A 139 -19.14 4.14 -0.99
C ILE A 139 -18.95 4.67 0.42
N ILE A 140 -18.19 5.74 0.58
CA ILE A 140 -18.00 6.46 1.86
C ILE A 140 -18.20 7.96 1.57
N GLY A 141 -19.04 8.61 2.37
CA GLY A 141 -19.32 10.04 2.21
C GLY A 141 -19.89 10.43 0.83
N GLY A 142 -20.58 9.51 0.15
CA GLY A 142 -21.11 9.72 -1.19
C GLY A 142 -20.08 9.56 -2.32
N VAL A 143 -18.85 9.12 -2.00
CA VAL A 143 -17.76 8.92 -2.96
C VAL A 143 -17.48 7.43 -3.13
N ASN A 144 -17.32 6.97 -4.38
CA ASN A 144 -16.86 5.62 -4.67
C ASN A 144 -15.42 5.45 -4.16
N VAL A 145 -15.22 4.52 -3.23
CA VAL A 145 -13.89 4.25 -2.62
C VAL A 145 -12.95 3.60 -3.64
N TYR A 146 -13.46 2.68 -4.45
CA TYR A 146 -12.65 1.86 -5.35
C TYR A 146 -12.92 2.16 -6.81
N ARG A 147 -11.86 2.12 -7.62
CA ARG A 147 -11.91 2.17 -9.07
C ARG A 147 -12.17 0.78 -9.68
N ASP A 148 -11.62 -0.26 -9.05
CA ASP A 148 -11.75 -1.67 -9.42
C ASP A 148 -11.63 -2.55 -8.16
N ARG A 149 -11.25 -3.81 -8.30
CA ARG A 149 -11.15 -4.77 -7.18
C ARG A 149 -10.13 -4.40 -6.10
N SER A 150 -9.12 -3.63 -6.44
CA SER A 150 -7.95 -3.39 -5.58
C SER A 150 -7.38 -1.97 -5.65
N HIS A 151 -7.79 -1.15 -6.61
CA HIS A 151 -7.33 0.22 -6.71
C HIS A 151 -8.37 1.18 -6.14
N LEU A 152 -7.90 2.13 -5.34
CA LEU A 152 -8.72 3.23 -4.85
C LEU A 152 -9.07 4.21 -5.99
N SER A 153 -10.18 4.88 -5.88
CA SER A 153 -10.51 5.98 -6.78
C SER A 153 -9.69 7.22 -6.44
N VAL A 154 -9.32 7.99 -7.45
CA VAL A 154 -8.56 9.25 -7.26
C VAL A 154 -9.32 10.20 -6.35
N THR A 155 -10.62 10.39 -6.60
CA THR A 155 -11.48 11.26 -5.81
C THR A 155 -11.47 10.87 -4.33
N TYR A 156 -11.53 9.56 -4.02
CA TYR A 156 -11.50 9.12 -2.64
C TYR A 156 -10.13 9.36 -1.98
N VAL A 157 -9.04 9.05 -2.69
CA VAL A 157 -7.68 9.30 -2.19
C VAL A 157 -7.44 10.79 -1.90
N GLU A 158 -7.94 11.68 -2.74
CA GLU A 158 -7.87 13.13 -2.51
C GLU A 158 -8.55 13.54 -1.20
N THR A 159 -9.70 12.93 -0.85
CA THR A 159 -10.37 13.20 0.43
C THR A 159 -9.57 12.71 1.65
N MET A 160 -8.73 11.69 1.48
CA MET A 160 -7.90 11.14 2.54
C MET A 160 -6.64 11.94 2.83
N THR A 161 -6.18 12.77 1.90
CA THR A 161 -4.88 13.47 1.98
C THR A 161 -4.62 14.17 3.33
N PRO A 162 -5.54 14.97 3.90
CA PRO A 162 -5.29 15.63 5.19
C PRO A 162 -5.14 14.63 6.35
N PHE A 163 -5.84 13.52 6.31
CA PHE A 163 -5.79 12.50 7.36
C PHE A 163 -4.49 11.68 7.27
N VAL A 164 -4.09 11.30 6.07
CA VAL A 164 -2.80 10.63 5.81
C VAL A 164 -1.65 11.52 6.29
N TYR A 165 -1.68 12.81 5.97
CA TYR A 165 -0.70 13.77 6.45
C TYR A 165 -0.64 13.81 7.99
N GLN A 166 -1.79 13.90 8.67
CA GLN A 166 -1.85 13.91 10.14
C GLN A 166 -1.29 12.62 10.74
N LYS A 167 -1.56 11.46 10.14
CA LYS A 167 -0.99 10.19 10.58
C LYS A 167 0.53 10.16 10.41
N LEU A 168 1.06 10.65 9.30
CA LEU A 168 2.51 10.74 9.07
C LEU A 168 3.20 11.68 10.05
N VAL A 169 2.57 12.80 10.40
CA VAL A 169 3.03 13.70 11.47
C VAL A 169 2.98 12.98 12.83
N GLY A 170 1.90 12.27 13.12
CA GLY A 170 1.75 11.49 14.35
C GLY A 170 2.79 10.38 14.53
N LEU A 171 3.26 9.79 13.43
CA LEU A 171 4.39 8.84 13.40
C LEU A 171 5.77 9.53 13.55
N GLY A 172 5.82 10.87 13.53
CA GLY A 172 7.08 11.61 13.48
C GLY A 172 7.82 11.49 12.14
N ALA A 173 7.17 10.96 11.12
CA ALA A 173 7.73 10.80 9.78
C ALA A 173 7.74 12.10 8.97
N LEU A 174 6.88 13.05 9.33
CA LEU A 174 6.85 14.40 8.76
C LEU A 174 6.85 15.46 9.87
N THR A 175 7.51 16.58 9.61
CA THR A 175 7.44 17.76 10.47
C THR A 175 6.24 18.63 10.04
N PRO A 176 5.40 19.12 10.98
CA PRO A 176 4.35 20.07 10.64
C PRO A 176 4.93 21.34 9.99
N PRO A 177 4.24 21.98 9.05
CA PRO A 177 4.64 23.28 8.54
C PRO A 177 4.67 24.29 9.68
N GLN A 178 5.70 25.13 9.67
CA GLN A 178 5.86 26.23 10.62
C GLN A 178 4.88 27.37 10.33
#